data_6f894fe986ecbad0ac6b56881f6ce634
#
_entry.id   6f894fe986ecbad0ac6b56881f6ce634
#
_cell.length_a   1.000
_cell.length_b   1.000
_cell.length_c   1.000
_cell.angle_alpha   90.00
_cell.angle_beta   90.00
_cell.angle_gamma   90.00
#
_symmetry.space_group_name_H-M   'P 1'
#
loop_
_entity.id
_entity.type
_entity.pdbx_description
1 polymer ?
#
loop_
_entity_poly.entity_id
_entity_poly.type
_entity_poly.pdbx_seq_one_letter_code
_entity_poly.pdbx_strand_id
1 'polypeptide(L)'
;MFTNKSGRPNTQPQPEANRPGATETDPAERDRVVDAVRAGCLVVVVAGHWLMAAIGTEATGTGAYRVQLANMLELRPWTQWLTWVLQVMPLFFIVGGFANAVSWTRTVNRGGRWADWVANRMRRLLAPAIGLLAVWLVVVAVAQPFLDPRLVHGGHRLVTKPLWFLGVYLVITAMTPLLVRLQTRLGIWAVVPWAVAAVAVDVLRFNDHDTALASLNFVFVWAAL
;
A
#
# COMPACT_ATOMS: atom_id res chain seq x y z
N MET A 1 -16.44 72.79 -34.83
CA MET A 1 -16.02 73.33 -33.48
C MET A 1 -16.64 72.46 -32.43
N PHE A 2 -15.88 71.49 -31.86
CA PHE A 2 -16.01 70.99 -30.50
C PHE A 2 -14.89 69.99 -30.26
N THR A 3 -13.85 70.48 -29.61
CA THR A 3 -12.77 69.71 -29.02
C THR A 3 -13.27 69.01 -27.77
N ASN A 4 -12.96 67.70 -27.59
CA ASN A 4 -12.91 67.16 -26.26
C ASN A 4 -11.54 66.51 -26.01
N LYS A 5 -10.75 67.24 -25.21
CA LYS A 5 -9.54 66.82 -24.55
C LYS A 5 -9.94 66.04 -23.32
N SER A 6 -9.52 64.81 -23.17
CA SER A 6 -9.17 64.28 -21.87
C SER A 6 -8.18 63.12 -22.05
N GLY A 7 -6.88 63.48 -22.08
CA GLY A 7 -5.79 62.53 -21.93
C GLY A 7 -5.80 61.97 -20.51
N ARG A 8 -6.13 60.71 -20.36
CA ARG A 8 -5.74 59.91 -19.21
C ARG A 8 -4.77 58.85 -19.70
N PRO A 9 -3.59 58.73 -19.11
CA PRO A 9 -2.70 57.66 -19.44
C PRO A 9 -3.35 56.34 -18.99
N ASN A 10 -3.51 55.43 -19.96
CA ASN A 10 -3.95 54.07 -19.73
C ASN A 10 -2.82 53.31 -19.02
N THR A 11 -2.78 53.35 -17.68
CA THR A 11 -1.94 52.48 -16.88
C THR A 11 -2.57 51.10 -16.88
N GLN A 12 -2.22 50.29 -17.90
CA GLN A 12 -2.39 48.84 -17.79
C GLN A 12 -1.59 48.37 -16.58
N PRO A 13 -2.18 47.56 -15.69
CA PRO A 13 -1.42 46.86 -14.66
C PRO A 13 -0.40 45.95 -15.35
N GLN A 14 0.88 46.26 -15.16
CA GLN A 14 1.94 45.32 -15.55
C GLN A 14 1.69 44.00 -14.82
N PRO A 15 1.84 42.84 -15.49
CA PRO A 15 1.89 41.58 -14.82
C PRO A 15 3.02 41.62 -13.80
N GLU A 16 2.70 41.36 -12.55
CA GLU A 16 3.69 41.23 -11.47
C GLU A 16 4.80 40.28 -11.91
N ALA A 17 5.95 40.87 -12.21
CA ALA A 17 7.15 40.13 -12.53
C ALA A 17 7.52 39.24 -11.37
N ASN A 18 7.40 37.96 -11.64
CA ASN A 18 8.24 36.85 -11.23
C ASN A 18 9.10 37.11 -9.99
N ARG A 19 8.57 36.73 -8.81
CA ARG A 19 9.38 36.57 -7.61
C ARG A 19 10.27 35.35 -7.78
N PRO A 20 11.59 35.47 -7.91
CA PRO A 20 12.47 34.31 -7.93
C PRO A 20 12.58 33.79 -6.49
N GLY A 21 12.02 32.63 -6.21
CA GLY A 21 12.22 31.97 -4.91
C GLY A 21 11.22 30.92 -4.47
N ALA A 22 10.09 30.73 -5.15
CA ALA A 22 9.29 29.55 -4.93
C ALA A 22 9.60 28.57 -6.06
N THR A 23 10.34 27.54 -5.79
CA THR A 23 10.41 26.34 -6.64
C THR A 23 9.01 25.74 -6.65
N GLU A 24 8.18 26.22 -7.56
CA GLU A 24 6.90 25.63 -7.91
C GLU A 24 7.24 24.29 -8.57
N THR A 25 7.37 23.24 -7.74
CA THR A 25 7.58 21.88 -8.22
C THR A 25 6.42 21.56 -9.15
N ASP A 26 6.74 21.31 -10.41
CA ASP A 26 5.79 20.94 -11.47
C ASP A 26 4.90 19.80 -10.96
N PRO A 27 3.57 19.91 -11.04
CA PRO A 27 2.65 18.86 -10.66
C PRO A 27 2.98 17.49 -11.28
N ALA A 28 3.56 17.47 -12.49
CA ALA A 28 4.02 16.28 -13.17
C ALA A 28 5.28 15.67 -12.51
N GLU A 29 6.17 16.48 -11.95
CA GLU A 29 7.35 16.03 -11.23
C GLU A 29 6.97 15.41 -9.87
N ARG A 30 5.98 15.99 -9.20
CA ARG A 30 5.43 15.48 -7.93
C ARG A 30 4.77 14.12 -8.09
N ASP A 31 4.05 13.88 -9.17
CA ASP A 31 3.42 12.59 -9.47
C ASP A 31 4.49 11.50 -9.74
N ARG A 32 5.58 11.84 -10.42
CA ARG A 32 6.70 10.92 -10.68
C ARG A 32 7.42 10.46 -9.43
N VAL A 33 7.63 11.34 -8.46
CA VAL A 33 8.26 10.99 -7.18
C VAL A 33 7.37 10.02 -6.38
N VAL A 34 6.07 10.27 -6.31
CA VAL A 34 5.11 9.37 -5.65
C VAL A 34 5.10 8.00 -6.30
N ASP A 35 5.11 7.93 -7.62
CA ASP A 35 5.14 6.66 -8.36
C ASP A 35 6.48 5.93 -8.20
N ALA A 36 7.61 6.66 -8.20
CA ALA A 36 8.92 6.09 -7.94
C ALA A 36 9.05 5.50 -6.53
N VAL A 37 8.55 6.21 -5.50
CA VAL A 37 8.53 5.71 -4.11
C VAL A 37 7.67 4.44 -4.01
N ARG A 38 6.51 4.41 -4.65
CA ARG A 38 5.65 3.20 -4.68
C ARG A 38 6.34 2.03 -5.36
N ALA A 39 6.95 2.26 -6.52
CA ALA A 39 7.69 1.24 -7.24
C ALA A 39 8.86 0.72 -6.38
N GLY A 40 9.61 1.61 -5.73
CA GLY A 40 10.68 1.26 -4.80
C GLY A 40 10.17 0.41 -3.63
N CYS A 41 9.06 0.80 -2.99
CA CYS A 41 8.43 0.01 -1.93
C CYS A 41 8.04 -1.39 -2.42
N LEU A 42 7.47 -1.52 -3.61
CA LEU A 42 7.12 -2.83 -4.18
C LEU A 42 8.36 -3.70 -4.41
N VAL A 43 9.43 -3.13 -4.96
CA VAL A 43 10.71 -3.85 -5.16
C VAL A 43 11.25 -4.35 -3.82
N VAL A 44 11.25 -3.52 -2.79
CA VAL A 44 11.72 -3.91 -1.44
C VAL A 44 10.81 -4.99 -0.83
N VAL A 45 9.49 -4.90 -1.00
CA VAL A 45 8.56 -5.95 -0.55
C VAL A 45 8.85 -7.28 -1.25
N VAL A 46 9.03 -7.27 -2.57
CA VAL A 46 9.35 -8.49 -3.34
C VAL A 46 10.69 -9.06 -2.90
N ALA A 47 11.74 -8.22 -2.80
CA ALA A 47 13.06 -8.63 -2.34
C ALA A 47 13.03 -9.19 -0.91
N GLY A 48 12.27 -8.54 -0.01
CA GLY A 48 12.08 -9.02 1.36
C GLY A 48 11.40 -10.38 1.43
N HIS A 49 10.38 -10.63 0.60
CA HIS A 49 9.73 -11.94 0.52
C HIS A 49 10.66 -13.01 -0.07
N TRP A 50 11.47 -12.65 -1.06
CA TRP A 50 12.49 -13.54 -1.60
C TRP A 50 13.56 -13.88 -0.57
N LEU A 51 14.00 -12.91 0.21
CA LEU A 51 14.97 -13.11 1.29
C LEU A 51 14.42 -14.04 2.39
N MET A 52 13.10 -13.99 2.66
CA MET A 52 12.45 -14.91 3.61
C MET A 52 12.28 -16.32 3.05
N ALA A 53 12.25 -16.49 1.72
CA ALA A 53 12.13 -17.80 1.09
C ALA A 53 13.51 -18.48 1.00
N ALA A 54 13.82 -19.37 1.92
CA ALA A 54 15.02 -20.19 1.87
C ALA A 54 14.68 -21.64 1.58
N ILE A 55 15.49 -22.27 0.77
CA ILE A 55 15.45 -23.72 0.57
C ILE A 55 16.45 -24.32 1.57
N GLY A 56 15.95 -24.97 2.59
CA GLY A 56 16.74 -25.72 3.55
C GLY A 56 16.72 -27.23 3.27
N THR A 57 17.79 -27.92 3.66
CA THR A 57 17.84 -29.39 3.65
C THR A 57 17.94 -29.86 5.08
N GLU A 58 16.99 -30.71 5.53
CA GLU A 58 17.11 -31.43 6.78
C GLU A 58 17.61 -32.86 6.54
N ALA A 59 18.61 -33.27 7.30
CA ALA A 59 19.05 -34.65 7.32
C ALA A 59 17.98 -35.51 8.03
N THR A 60 17.38 -36.44 7.32
CA THR A 60 16.58 -37.48 7.93
C THR A 60 17.51 -38.52 8.54
N GLY A 61 17.20 -39.04 9.74
CA GLY A 61 18.03 -40.01 10.47
C GLY A 61 18.39 -41.31 9.70
N THR A 62 17.92 -41.43 8.45
CA THR A 62 18.24 -42.51 7.50
C THR A 62 19.30 -42.14 6.48
N GLY A 63 20.03 -41.01 6.64
CA GLY A 63 21.05 -40.53 5.71
C GLY A 63 20.49 -39.84 4.45
N ALA A 64 19.17 -39.72 4.30
CA ALA A 64 18.57 -38.97 3.21
C ALA A 64 18.38 -37.50 3.60
N TYR A 65 18.52 -36.60 2.63
CA TYR A 65 18.22 -35.17 2.81
C TYR A 65 16.82 -34.88 2.33
N ARG A 66 16.03 -34.19 3.18
CA ARG A 66 14.69 -33.71 2.81
C ARG A 66 14.78 -32.23 2.51
N VAL A 67 14.36 -31.84 1.32
CA VAL A 67 14.22 -30.41 0.95
C VAL A 67 13.03 -29.83 1.67
N GLN A 68 13.24 -28.77 2.42
CA GLN A 68 12.19 -27.98 3.06
C GLN A 68 12.26 -26.53 2.62
N LEU A 69 11.11 -25.90 2.42
CA LEU A 69 11.02 -24.46 2.31
C LEU A 69 11.11 -23.87 3.72
N ALA A 70 12.31 -23.45 4.09
CA ALA A 70 12.61 -22.88 5.38
C ALA A 70 12.52 -21.34 5.33
N ASN A 71 12.26 -20.73 6.48
CA ASN A 71 12.33 -19.28 6.61
C ASN A 71 13.78 -18.88 6.92
N MET A 72 14.37 -18.01 6.06
CA MET A 72 15.75 -17.54 6.27
C MET A 72 15.93 -16.87 7.64
N LEU A 73 14.87 -16.24 8.19
CA LEU A 73 14.88 -15.61 9.50
C LEU A 73 15.08 -16.61 10.65
N GLU A 74 14.65 -17.86 10.47
CA GLU A 74 14.85 -18.96 11.43
C GLU A 74 16.24 -19.54 11.29
N LEU A 75 16.73 -19.68 10.05
CA LEU A 75 18.06 -20.24 9.76
C LEU A 75 19.21 -19.30 10.17
N ARG A 76 18.99 -18.01 10.07
CA ARG A 76 20.00 -16.96 10.32
C ARG A 76 19.42 -15.81 11.12
N PRO A 77 19.46 -15.84 12.47
CA PRO A 77 18.85 -14.83 13.33
C PRO A 77 19.27 -13.38 13.04
N TRP A 78 20.50 -13.16 12.55
CA TRP A 78 20.97 -11.82 12.20
C TRP A 78 20.16 -11.18 11.05
N THR A 79 19.52 -11.98 10.20
CA THR A 79 18.67 -11.47 9.12
C THR A 79 17.40 -10.79 9.65
N GLN A 80 17.03 -11.03 10.91
CA GLN A 80 15.91 -10.35 11.56
C GLN A 80 16.11 -8.82 11.62
N TRP A 81 17.35 -8.36 11.75
CA TRP A 81 17.67 -6.93 11.72
C TRP A 81 17.34 -6.30 10.36
N LEU A 82 17.50 -7.05 9.26
CA LEU A 82 17.15 -6.58 7.93
C LEU A 82 15.63 -6.33 7.80
N THR A 83 14.79 -7.06 8.53
CA THR A 83 13.34 -6.84 8.48
C THR A 83 12.94 -5.48 9.00
N TRP A 84 13.67 -4.93 9.96
CA TRP A 84 13.44 -3.57 10.46
C TRP A 84 13.74 -2.51 9.42
N VAL A 85 14.84 -2.68 8.68
CA VAL A 85 15.24 -1.76 7.60
C VAL A 85 14.33 -1.91 6.38
N LEU A 86 13.91 -3.14 6.06
CA LEU A 86 13.06 -3.46 4.93
C LEU A 86 11.55 -3.31 5.25
N GLN A 87 11.22 -2.76 6.42
CA GLN A 87 9.83 -2.54 6.82
C GLN A 87 9.23 -1.32 6.11
N VAL A 88 9.03 -1.45 4.81
CA VAL A 88 8.46 -0.39 3.94
C VAL A 88 6.94 -0.32 3.96
N MET A 89 6.27 -1.20 4.70
CA MET A 89 4.80 -1.25 4.77
C MET A 89 4.19 0.07 5.26
N PRO A 90 4.67 0.69 6.36
CA PRO A 90 4.15 1.98 6.79
C PRO A 90 4.27 3.04 5.71
N LEU A 91 5.44 3.13 5.06
CA LEU A 91 5.68 4.09 3.98
C LEU A 91 4.73 3.86 2.80
N PHE A 92 4.50 2.60 2.42
CA PHE A 92 3.56 2.25 1.36
C PHE A 92 2.13 2.70 1.69
N PHE A 93 1.66 2.50 2.94
CA PHE A 93 0.33 2.92 3.36
C PHE A 93 0.22 4.44 3.45
N ILE A 94 1.23 5.15 3.95
CA ILE A 94 1.25 6.63 3.98
C ILE A 94 1.17 7.19 2.56
N VAL A 95 2.05 6.75 1.65
CA VAL A 95 2.07 7.23 0.26
C VAL A 95 0.80 6.81 -0.48
N GLY A 96 0.32 5.59 -0.24
CA GLY A 96 -0.92 5.07 -0.80
C GLY A 96 -2.15 5.83 -0.32
N GLY A 97 -2.24 6.10 0.98
CA GLY A 97 -3.29 6.87 1.61
C GLY A 97 -3.34 8.30 1.10
N PHE A 98 -2.19 8.98 1.05
CA PHE A 98 -2.07 10.32 0.48
C PHE A 98 -2.59 10.38 -0.97
N ALA A 99 -2.14 9.45 -1.82
CA ALA A 99 -2.59 9.44 -3.22
C ALA A 99 -4.07 9.06 -3.37
N ASN A 100 -4.62 8.24 -2.47
CA ASN A 100 -6.05 7.97 -2.43
C ASN A 100 -6.83 9.22 -2.03
N ALA A 101 -6.39 9.95 -0.99
CA ALA A 101 -7.01 11.18 -0.53
C ALA A 101 -7.03 12.26 -1.62
N VAL A 102 -5.90 12.51 -2.28
CA VAL A 102 -5.78 13.46 -3.41
C VAL A 102 -6.70 13.06 -4.56
N SER A 103 -6.68 11.79 -4.96
CA SER A 103 -7.51 11.28 -6.05
C SER A 103 -9.00 11.36 -5.73
N TRP A 104 -9.39 11.04 -4.50
CA TRP A 104 -10.77 11.16 -4.03
C TRP A 104 -11.26 12.60 -4.05
N THR A 105 -10.48 13.53 -3.50
CA THR A 105 -10.81 14.96 -3.49
C THR A 105 -11.00 15.50 -4.90
N ARG A 106 -10.12 15.13 -5.84
CA ARG A 106 -10.26 15.50 -7.26
C ARG A 106 -11.54 14.93 -7.87
N THR A 107 -11.94 13.70 -7.49
CA THR A 107 -13.16 13.06 -7.96
C THR A 107 -14.41 13.79 -7.47
N VAL A 108 -14.46 14.13 -6.19
CA VAL A 108 -15.56 14.90 -5.58
C VAL A 108 -15.69 16.27 -6.23
N ASN A 109 -14.60 16.99 -6.43
CA ASN A 109 -14.59 18.31 -7.06
C ASN A 109 -15.10 18.30 -8.52
N ARG A 110 -15.05 17.13 -9.18
CA ARG A 110 -15.62 16.92 -10.53
C ARG A 110 -17.03 16.33 -10.51
N GLY A 111 -17.68 16.24 -9.34
CA GLY A 111 -19.02 15.64 -9.20
C GLY A 111 -19.05 14.12 -9.34
N GLY A 112 -17.90 13.44 -9.26
CA GLY A 112 -17.82 11.98 -9.36
C GLY A 112 -18.37 11.26 -8.14
N ARG A 113 -18.87 10.02 -8.34
CA ARG A 113 -19.45 9.19 -7.29
C ARG A 113 -18.39 8.29 -6.65
N TRP A 114 -18.56 8.03 -5.35
CA TRP A 114 -17.69 7.14 -4.60
C TRP A 114 -17.63 5.72 -5.20
N ALA A 115 -18.78 5.16 -5.56
CA ALA A 115 -18.85 3.81 -6.11
C ALA A 115 -18.01 3.63 -7.39
N ASP A 116 -18.07 4.61 -8.29
CA ASP A 116 -17.31 4.57 -9.55
C ASP A 116 -15.80 4.72 -9.29
N TRP A 117 -15.44 5.61 -8.37
CA TRP A 117 -14.05 5.82 -7.98
C TRP A 117 -13.46 4.56 -7.33
N VAL A 118 -14.17 3.93 -6.35
CA VAL A 118 -13.74 2.70 -5.69
C VAL A 118 -13.65 1.56 -6.70
N ALA A 119 -14.68 1.35 -7.54
CA ALA A 119 -14.69 0.28 -8.54
C ALA A 119 -13.49 0.37 -9.49
N ASN A 120 -13.15 1.57 -9.96
CA ASN A 120 -11.98 1.78 -10.80
C ASN A 120 -10.65 1.48 -10.07
N ARG A 121 -10.54 1.87 -8.80
CA ARG A 121 -9.37 1.55 -7.96
C ARG A 121 -9.25 0.05 -7.73
N MET A 122 -10.35 -0.60 -7.30
CA MET A 122 -10.41 -2.05 -7.06
C MET A 122 -9.99 -2.83 -8.31
N ARG A 123 -10.52 -2.48 -9.48
CA ARG A 123 -10.17 -3.14 -10.74
C ARG A 123 -8.67 -3.04 -11.02
N ARG A 124 -8.07 -1.85 -10.86
CA ARG A 124 -6.63 -1.64 -11.11
C ARG A 124 -5.74 -2.40 -10.14
N LEU A 125 -6.17 -2.56 -8.90
CA LEU A 125 -5.41 -3.27 -7.86
C LEU A 125 -5.58 -4.78 -7.94
N LEU A 126 -6.79 -5.25 -8.25
CA LEU A 126 -7.10 -6.68 -8.32
C LEU A 126 -6.64 -7.32 -9.63
N ALA A 127 -6.63 -6.60 -10.75
CA ALA A 127 -6.26 -7.16 -12.05
C ALA A 127 -4.87 -7.83 -12.03
N PRO A 128 -3.78 -7.21 -11.54
CA PRO A 128 -2.49 -7.86 -11.47
C PRO A 128 -2.46 -9.03 -10.46
N ALA A 129 -3.20 -8.95 -9.35
CA ALA A 129 -3.28 -10.03 -8.38
C ALA A 129 -4.03 -11.25 -8.94
N ILE A 130 -5.13 -11.02 -9.66
CA ILE A 130 -5.86 -12.09 -10.36
C ILE A 130 -4.98 -12.70 -11.45
N GLY A 131 -4.26 -11.88 -12.21
CA GLY A 131 -3.29 -12.35 -13.20
C GLY A 131 -2.21 -13.24 -12.59
N LEU A 132 -1.63 -12.83 -11.47
CA LEU A 132 -0.65 -13.63 -10.73
C LEU A 132 -1.23 -14.97 -10.28
N LEU A 133 -2.43 -14.97 -9.70
CA LEU A 133 -3.10 -16.20 -9.26
C LEU A 133 -3.44 -17.12 -10.44
N ALA A 134 -3.89 -16.57 -11.56
CA ALA A 134 -4.18 -17.35 -12.76
C ALA A 134 -2.92 -18.04 -13.30
N VAL A 135 -1.81 -17.28 -13.42
CA VAL A 135 -0.51 -17.84 -13.81
C VAL A 135 -0.06 -18.92 -12.82
N TRP A 136 -0.19 -18.66 -11.52
CA TRP A 136 0.16 -19.63 -10.49
C TRP A 136 -0.66 -20.93 -10.59
N LEU A 137 -1.96 -20.83 -10.83
CA LEU A 137 -2.82 -22.01 -11.04
C LEU A 137 -2.37 -22.85 -12.25
N VAL A 138 -2.00 -22.19 -13.35
CA VAL A 138 -1.44 -22.88 -14.52
C VAL A 138 -0.12 -23.57 -14.18
N VAL A 139 0.78 -22.86 -13.49
CA VAL A 139 2.07 -23.43 -13.05
C VAL A 139 1.85 -24.66 -12.17
N VAL A 140 0.93 -24.60 -11.21
CA VAL A 140 0.61 -25.74 -10.34
C VAL A 140 0.02 -26.90 -11.15
N ALA A 141 -0.94 -26.64 -12.03
CA ALA A 141 -1.56 -27.67 -12.84
C ALA A 141 -0.55 -28.45 -13.72
N VAL A 142 0.44 -27.73 -14.27
CA VAL A 142 1.49 -28.32 -15.11
C VAL A 142 2.56 -29.02 -14.26
N ALA A 143 2.94 -28.42 -13.13
CA ALA A 143 4.07 -28.89 -12.31
C ALA A 143 3.69 -30.01 -11.32
N GLN A 144 2.42 -30.06 -10.89
CA GLN A 144 1.92 -31.04 -9.90
C GLN A 144 2.29 -32.50 -10.21
N PRO A 145 2.25 -33.00 -11.46
CA PRO A 145 2.63 -34.40 -11.76
C PRO A 145 4.15 -34.66 -11.58
N PHE A 146 4.99 -33.61 -11.57
CA PHE A 146 6.46 -33.72 -11.58
C PHE A 146 7.11 -33.30 -10.27
N LEU A 147 6.36 -32.65 -9.38
CA LEU A 147 6.89 -32.05 -8.14
C LEU A 147 6.33 -32.73 -6.89
N ASP A 148 7.16 -32.78 -5.84
CA ASP A 148 6.68 -33.17 -4.51
C ASP A 148 5.52 -32.26 -4.07
N PRO A 149 4.39 -32.83 -3.60
CA PRO A 149 3.22 -32.07 -3.11
C PRO A 149 3.57 -31.01 -2.05
N ARG A 150 4.64 -31.23 -1.29
CA ARG A 150 5.12 -30.28 -0.27
C ARG A 150 5.70 -29.01 -0.88
N LEU A 151 6.44 -29.14 -2.01
CA LEU A 151 6.96 -28.00 -2.74
C LEU A 151 5.84 -27.17 -3.34
N VAL A 152 4.82 -27.83 -3.90
CA VAL A 152 3.61 -27.16 -4.42
C VAL A 152 2.89 -26.40 -3.30
N HIS A 153 2.71 -27.03 -2.14
CA HIS A 153 2.06 -26.40 -0.98
C HIS A 153 2.89 -25.22 -0.43
N GLY A 154 4.20 -25.35 -0.35
CA GLY A 154 5.10 -24.27 0.04
C GLY A 154 5.05 -23.09 -0.94
N GLY A 155 5.08 -23.38 -2.24
CA GLY A 155 4.93 -22.37 -3.30
C GLY A 155 3.59 -21.64 -3.23
N HIS A 156 2.49 -22.36 -2.95
CA HIS A 156 1.17 -21.76 -2.75
C HIS A 156 1.19 -20.74 -1.59
N ARG A 157 1.80 -21.09 -0.46
CA ARG A 157 1.94 -20.19 0.67
C ARG A 157 2.75 -18.95 0.31
N LEU A 158 3.84 -19.08 -0.45
CA LEU A 158 4.67 -17.96 -0.88
C LEU A 158 3.91 -16.98 -1.78
N VAL A 159 3.08 -17.48 -2.70
CA VAL A 159 2.31 -16.64 -3.64
C VAL A 159 1.11 -15.99 -2.95
N THR A 160 0.43 -16.70 -2.04
CA THR A 160 -0.80 -16.19 -1.39
C THR A 160 -0.52 -15.32 -0.18
N LYS A 161 0.59 -15.56 0.53
CA LYS A 161 0.94 -14.83 1.74
C LYS A 161 1.00 -13.30 1.55
N PRO A 162 1.56 -12.74 0.47
CA PRO A 162 1.56 -11.30 0.26
C PRO A 162 0.19 -10.70 -0.02
N LEU A 163 -0.80 -11.51 -0.41
CA LEU A 163 -2.13 -10.99 -0.79
C LEU A 163 -2.96 -10.48 0.39
N TRP A 164 -2.65 -10.88 1.62
CA TRP A 164 -3.35 -10.38 2.80
C TRP A 164 -3.27 -8.85 2.91
N PHE A 165 -2.10 -8.29 2.62
CA PHE A 165 -1.89 -6.86 2.69
C PHE A 165 -2.68 -6.10 1.60
N LEU A 166 -2.86 -6.72 0.43
CA LEU A 166 -3.73 -6.18 -0.63
C LEU A 166 -5.17 -6.05 -0.11
N GLY A 167 -5.67 -7.07 0.63
CA GLY A 167 -6.98 -7.01 1.26
C GLY A 167 -7.12 -5.82 2.20
N VAL A 168 -6.16 -5.61 3.10
CA VAL A 168 -6.14 -4.45 4.00
C VAL A 168 -6.11 -3.14 3.21
N TYR A 169 -5.25 -3.04 2.19
CA TYR A 169 -5.15 -1.84 1.36
C TYR A 169 -6.46 -1.53 0.59
N LEU A 170 -7.18 -2.56 0.12
CA LEU A 170 -8.48 -2.39 -0.51
C LEU A 170 -9.53 -1.85 0.45
N VAL A 171 -9.56 -2.35 1.69
CA VAL A 171 -10.46 -1.85 2.74
C VAL A 171 -10.16 -0.38 3.04
N ILE A 172 -8.90 -0.01 3.26
CA ILE A 172 -8.48 1.37 3.51
C ILE A 172 -8.82 2.27 2.31
N THR A 173 -8.62 1.77 1.08
CA THR A 173 -9.02 2.50 -0.13
C THR A 173 -10.53 2.77 -0.15
N ALA A 174 -11.36 1.79 0.19
CA ALA A 174 -12.80 1.97 0.27
C ALA A 174 -13.21 2.96 1.37
N MET A 175 -12.47 2.98 2.48
CA MET A 175 -12.70 3.87 3.62
C MET A 175 -12.14 5.30 3.39
N THR A 176 -11.44 5.58 2.30
CA THR A 176 -10.83 6.90 2.04
C THR A 176 -11.77 8.08 2.28
N PRO A 177 -13.04 8.09 1.85
CA PRO A 177 -13.94 9.22 2.13
C PRO A 177 -14.15 9.47 3.62
N LEU A 178 -14.23 8.40 4.41
CA LEU A 178 -14.39 8.48 5.86
C LEU A 178 -13.10 9.02 6.50
N LEU A 179 -11.95 8.49 6.10
CA LEU A 179 -10.64 8.91 6.59
C LEU A 179 -10.40 10.40 6.31
N VAL A 180 -10.65 10.85 5.07
CA VAL A 180 -10.52 12.27 4.69
C VAL A 180 -11.46 13.15 5.49
N ARG A 181 -12.74 12.75 5.68
CA ARG A 181 -13.69 13.52 6.50
C ARG A 181 -13.24 13.61 7.96
N LEU A 182 -12.74 12.51 8.51
CA LEU A 182 -12.26 12.48 9.88
C LEU A 182 -11.03 13.38 10.04
N GLN A 183 -10.08 13.28 9.12
CA GLN A 183 -8.89 14.12 9.08
C GLN A 183 -9.22 15.61 8.96
N THR A 184 -10.17 15.99 8.10
CA THR A 184 -10.57 17.39 7.93
C THR A 184 -11.32 17.96 9.13
N ARG A 185 -11.98 17.12 9.94
CA ARG A 185 -12.71 17.53 11.15
C ARG A 185 -11.86 17.55 12.39
N LEU A 186 -11.00 16.55 12.57
CA LEU A 186 -10.24 16.32 13.80
C LEU A 186 -8.75 16.66 13.66
N GLY A 187 -8.25 16.90 12.44
CA GLY A 187 -6.82 17.12 12.21
C GLY A 187 -6.00 15.94 12.73
N ILE A 188 -4.93 16.21 13.48
CA ILE A 188 -4.06 15.17 14.05
C ILE A 188 -4.78 14.22 15.01
N TRP A 189 -5.88 14.66 15.64
CA TRP A 189 -6.67 13.83 16.55
C TRP A 189 -7.47 12.73 15.82
N ALA A 190 -7.49 12.73 14.49
CA ALA A 190 -8.10 11.67 13.69
C ALA A 190 -7.46 10.29 13.92
N VAL A 191 -6.22 10.24 14.42
CA VAL A 191 -5.52 9.00 14.78
C VAL A 191 -6.16 8.32 16.00
N VAL A 192 -6.70 9.10 16.95
CA VAL A 192 -7.19 8.58 18.24
C VAL A 192 -8.28 7.51 18.11
N PRO A 193 -9.36 7.69 17.32
CA PRO A 193 -10.39 6.66 17.20
C PRO A 193 -9.84 5.34 16.63
N TRP A 194 -8.87 5.39 15.73
CA TRP A 194 -8.24 4.20 15.17
C TRP A 194 -7.32 3.51 16.16
N ALA A 195 -6.54 4.28 16.93
CA ALA A 195 -5.72 3.75 18.01
C ALA A 195 -6.58 3.09 19.11
N VAL A 196 -7.69 3.72 19.49
CA VAL A 196 -8.64 3.14 20.47
C VAL A 196 -9.26 1.85 19.91
N ALA A 197 -9.66 1.83 18.63
CA ALA A 197 -10.20 0.63 17.99
C ALA A 197 -9.16 -0.52 17.96
N ALA A 198 -7.89 -0.21 17.65
CA ALA A 198 -6.81 -1.18 17.66
C ALA A 198 -6.58 -1.77 19.05
N VAL A 199 -6.51 -0.92 20.08
CA VAL A 199 -6.36 -1.36 21.49
C VAL A 199 -7.56 -2.19 21.94
N ALA A 200 -8.78 -1.78 21.57
CA ALA A 200 -9.99 -2.54 21.90
C ALA A 200 -9.96 -3.96 21.28
N VAL A 201 -9.54 -4.08 20.01
CA VAL A 201 -9.38 -5.39 19.35
C VAL A 201 -8.31 -6.23 20.04
N ASP A 202 -7.17 -5.63 20.44
CA ASP A 202 -6.13 -6.36 21.16
C ASP A 202 -6.63 -6.87 22.53
N VAL A 203 -7.34 -6.03 23.28
CA VAL A 203 -7.93 -6.42 24.59
C VAL A 203 -8.93 -7.59 24.42
N LEU A 204 -9.82 -7.51 23.41
CA LEU A 204 -10.78 -8.58 23.14
C LEU A 204 -10.06 -9.87 22.71
N ARG A 205 -9.05 -9.77 21.87
CA ARG A 205 -8.24 -10.91 21.44
C ARG A 205 -7.53 -11.62 22.58
N PHE A 206 -6.97 -10.85 23.53
CA PHE A 206 -6.29 -11.44 24.70
C PHE A 206 -7.27 -12.14 25.64
N ASN A 207 -8.54 -11.72 25.68
CA ASN A 207 -9.55 -12.34 26.52
C ASN A 207 -10.14 -13.61 25.87
N ASP A 208 -10.43 -13.60 24.58
CA ASP A 208 -11.19 -14.66 23.89
C ASP A 208 -10.35 -15.59 23.01
N HIS A 209 -9.04 -15.33 22.83
CA HIS A 209 -8.12 -16.09 21.95
C HIS A 209 -8.61 -16.24 20.50
N ASP A 210 -9.55 -15.40 20.06
CA ASP A 210 -10.11 -15.47 18.71
C ASP A 210 -9.16 -14.85 17.69
N THR A 211 -8.64 -15.68 16.77
CA THR A 211 -7.70 -15.27 15.73
C THR A 211 -8.36 -14.45 14.61
N ALA A 212 -9.68 -14.54 14.42
CA ALA A 212 -10.38 -13.76 13.41
C ALA A 212 -10.35 -12.27 13.71
N LEU A 213 -10.46 -11.89 14.99
CA LEU A 213 -10.38 -10.50 15.44
C LEU A 213 -9.00 -9.88 15.18
N ALA A 214 -7.94 -10.68 15.18
CA ALA A 214 -6.58 -10.20 14.92
C ALA A 214 -6.43 -9.53 13.55
N SER A 215 -7.21 -9.97 12.56
CA SER A 215 -7.18 -9.40 11.20
C SER A 215 -7.71 -7.97 11.15
N LEU A 216 -8.64 -7.60 12.04
CA LEU A 216 -9.20 -6.24 12.11
C LEU A 216 -8.16 -5.24 12.62
N ASN A 217 -7.25 -5.68 13.47
CA ASN A 217 -6.20 -4.81 14.01
C ASN A 217 -5.29 -4.25 12.91
N PHE A 218 -4.99 -5.05 11.89
CA PHE A 218 -4.24 -4.56 10.74
C PHE A 218 -4.96 -3.40 10.02
N VAL A 219 -6.30 -3.48 9.89
CA VAL A 219 -7.06 -2.39 9.26
C VAL A 219 -6.98 -1.12 10.08
N PHE A 220 -7.16 -1.21 11.40
CA PHE A 220 -7.18 -0.03 12.29
C PHE A 220 -5.81 0.64 12.41
N VAL A 221 -4.74 -0.16 12.56
CA VAL A 221 -3.37 0.37 12.63
C VAL A 221 -2.99 1.09 11.34
N TRP A 222 -3.29 0.50 10.18
CA TRP A 222 -2.95 1.13 8.89
C TRP A 222 -3.90 2.26 8.49
N ALA A 223 -5.12 2.31 9.02
CA ALA A 223 -6.02 3.43 8.83
C ALA A 223 -5.62 4.67 9.65
N ALA A 224 -4.82 4.49 10.70
CA ALA A 224 -4.28 5.57 11.51
C ALA A 224 -3.13 6.35 10.84
N LEU A 225 -2.46 5.73 9.86
CA LEU A 225 -1.37 6.34 9.09
C LEU A 225 -1.88 7.17 7.92
#